data_27991cd2b002a876b124189576f9769b
#
_entry.id   27991cd2b002a876b124189576f9769b
#
_cell.length_a   1.000
_cell.length_b   1.000
_cell.length_c   1.000
_cell.angle_alpha   90.00
_cell.angle_beta   90.00
_cell.angle_gamma   90.00
#
_symmetry.space_group_name_H-M   'P 1'
#
loop_
_entity.id
_entity.type
_entity.pdbx_description
1 polymer ?
#
loop_
_entity_poly.entity_id
_entity_poly.type
_entity_poly.pdbx_seq_one_letter_code
_entity_poly.pdbx_strand_id
1 'polypeptide(L)'
;MAIKKLSTSSFSSGTKISKLWDQITNSTITVEYLVIGGGGSGGAQIGGGGGAGGYRTAAGLVISKNISHVITVGAGATHPGDRGGGYKGSSSSFGNYITSEGGGAGGGFGGNGGNGGSGGGGAGQDGGTTSGGIATLGQGNNGGAGQSNRLSAGGGGAGGVGQNGGNGSGGSSSTSTITGTSIARAGGGGGRGSSRGGDATLNTGSGGGGGGNISGNSGDDGVGYGRGGFGGSGVVIIQSPQLAVQTTGSPTYINPSANVHVYVFNSDGSIKF
;
A
#
# COMPACT_ATOMS: atom_id res chain seq x y z
N MET A 1 33.93 11.55 15.86
CA MET A 1 34.63 10.96 14.71
C MET A 1 35.48 12.05 14.08
N ALA A 2 36.81 11.94 14.18
CA ALA A 2 37.72 13.00 13.77
C ALA A 2 37.95 12.95 12.25
N ILE A 3 37.61 14.02 11.56
CA ILE A 3 37.92 14.20 10.13
C ILE A 3 39.43 14.42 10.04
N LYS A 4 40.19 13.44 9.53
CA LYS A 4 41.60 13.61 9.19
C LYS A 4 41.72 14.67 8.11
N LYS A 5 42.36 15.81 8.46
CA LYS A 5 42.70 16.87 7.53
C LYS A 5 43.67 16.29 6.49
N LEU A 6 43.23 16.18 5.23
CA LEU A 6 44.10 15.79 4.12
C LEU A 6 45.08 16.97 3.85
N SER A 7 46.37 16.70 3.96
CA SER A 7 47.38 17.70 3.65
C SER A 7 47.49 17.88 2.13
N THR A 8 47.67 19.11 1.68
CA THR A 8 47.81 19.49 0.26
C THR A 8 49.03 18.89 -0.44
N SER A 9 49.99 18.34 0.30
CA SER A 9 51.19 17.67 -0.24
C SER A 9 50.96 16.27 -0.84
N SER A 10 49.76 15.73 -0.73
CA SER A 10 49.37 14.37 -1.25
C SER A 10 48.79 14.37 -2.67
N PHE A 11 48.63 15.51 -3.29
CA PHE A 11 48.04 15.62 -4.64
C PHE A 11 49.11 15.84 -5.72
N SER A 12 49.87 14.82 -6.03
CA SER A 12 50.66 14.80 -7.26
C SER A 12 49.82 14.16 -8.37
N SER A 13 49.56 14.95 -9.42
CA SER A 13 48.98 14.61 -10.71
C SER A 13 47.48 14.28 -10.78
N GLY A 14 46.85 14.72 -11.88
CA GLY A 14 45.40 14.62 -12.19
C GLY A 14 44.80 13.22 -12.08
N THR A 15 45.63 12.16 -12.06
CA THR A 15 45.21 10.75 -11.91
C THR A 15 44.60 10.42 -10.53
N LYS A 16 45.01 11.14 -9.45
CA LYS A 16 44.48 10.90 -8.11
C LYS A 16 43.13 11.60 -7.86
N ILE A 17 42.95 12.77 -8.50
CA ILE A 17 41.67 13.50 -8.40
C ILE A 17 40.60 12.77 -9.21
N SER A 18 40.93 12.27 -10.40
CA SER A 18 39.98 11.46 -11.18
C SER A 18 39.53 10.21 -10.43
N LYS A 19 40.44 9.47 -9.78
CA LYS A 19 40.09 8.30 -8.95
C LYS A 19 39.23 8.65 -7.74
N LEU A 20 39.41 9.82 -7.13
CA LEU A 20 38.55 10.30 -6.04
C LEU A 20 37.16 10.67 -6.55
N TRP A 21 37.08 11.35 -7.70
CA TRP A 21 35.79 11.63 -8.38
C TRP A 21 35.10 10.34 -8.82
N ASP A 22 35.81 9.37 -9.37
CA ASP A 22 35.29 8.05 -9.73
C ASP A 22 34.74 7.29 -8.52
N GLN A 23 35.38 7.39 -7.35
CA GLN A 23 34.89 6.81 -6.11
C GLN A 23 33.64 7.52 -5.59
N ILE A 24 33.55 8.85 -5.70
CA ILE A 24 32.39 9.64 -5.28
C ILE A 24 31.20 9.39 -6.23
N THR A 25 31.43 9.44 -7.54
CA THR A 25 30.38 9.21 -8.55
C THR A 25 29.92 7.75 -8.59
N ASN A 26 30.77 6.79 -8.17
CA ASN A 26 30.44 5.38 -8.08
C ASN A 26 29.81 4.96 -6.74
N SER A 27 29.64 5.90 -5.80
CA SER A 27 29.08 5.62 -4.48
C SER A 27 27.56 5.61 -4.44
N THR A 28 26.91 6.09 -5.49
CA THR A 28 25.44 6.18 -5.57
C THR A 28 24.90 5.52 -6.84
N ILE A 29 23.62 5.19 -6.81
CA ILE A 29 22.86 4.67 -7.95
C ILE A 29 21.49 5.33 -7.97
N THR A 30 20.98 5.57 -9.16
CA THR A 30 19.63 6.08 -9.35
C THR A 30 18.68 4.93 -9.63
N VAL A 31 17.58 4.87 -8.89
CA VAL A 31 16.56 3.82 -9.01
C VAL A 31 15.19 4.41 -9.26
N GLU A 32 14.30 3.63 -9.85
CA GLU A 32 12.86 3.83 -9.84
C GLU A 32 12.24 2.92 -8.78
N TYR A 33 11.17 3.38 -8.14
CA TYR A 33 10.49 2.60 -7.12
C TYR A 33 8.97 2.64 -7.25
N LEU A 34 8.33 1.60 -6.74
CA LEU A 34 6.91 1.54 -6.40
C LEU A 34 6.79 0.93 -5.00
N VAL A 35 6.25 1.70 -4.06
CA VAL A 35 6.00 1.27 -2.67
C VAL A 35 4.50 1.37 -2.39
N ILE A 36 3.88 0.24 -2.07
CA ILE A 36 2.44 0.16 -1.77
C ILE A 36 2.27 -0.43 -0.38
N GLY A 37 1.56 0.28 0.49
CA GLY A 37 1.19 -0.18 1.83
C GLY A 37 0.18 -1.34 1.79
N GLY A 38 -0.02 -2.04 2.90
CA GLY A 38 -1.09 -3.03 3.02
C GLY A 38 -2.45 -2.35 3.03
N GLY A 39 -3.47 -2.96 2.39
CA GLY A 39 -4.84 -2.49 2.39
C GLY A 39 -5.54 -2.65 3.73
N GLY A 40 -6.51 -1.80 4.02
CA GLY A 40 -7.41 -1.92 5.18
C GLY A 40 -8.43 -3.02 4.97
N SER A 41 -8.95 -3.63 6.05
CA SER A 41 -10.08 -4.57 5.94
C SER A 41 -11.42 -3.82 5.88
N GLY A 42 -12.42 -4.46 5.31
CA GLY A 42 -13.79 -4.02 5.35
C GLY A 42 -14.39 -4.09 6.74
N GLY A 43 -15.40 -3.29 7.03
CA GLY A 43 -16.20 -3.36 8.25
C GLY A 43 -17.24 -4.50 8.17
N ALA A 44 -17.69 -4.99 9.34
CA ALA A 44 -18.75 -5.98 9.43
C ALA A 44 -20.13 -5.31 9.46
N GLN A 45 -21.18 -6.08 9.26
CA GLN A 45 -22.59 -5.70 9.45
C GLN A 45 -22.97 -4.40 8.71
N ILE A 46 -23.29 -4.51 7.45
CA ILE A 46 -23.54 -3.32 6.60
C ILE A 46 -22.29 -2.42 6.55
N GLY A 47 -21.15 -3.08 6.55
CA GLY A 47 -19.86 -2.43 6.66
C GLY A 47 -19.45 -1.67 5.41
N GLY A 48 -18.65 -0.61 5.61
CA GLY A 48 -17.94 0.07 4.53
C GLY A 48 -16.76 -0.76 4.03
N GLY A 49 -16.33 -0.50 2.81
CA GLY A 49 -15.13 -1.13 2.23
C GLY A 49 -13.86 -0.56 2.86
N GLY A 50 -12.82 -1.40 3.00
CA GLY A 50 -11.47 -0.96 3.39
C GLY A 50 -10.84 -0.07 2.32
N GLY A 51 -10.02 0.88 2.73
CA GLY A 51 -9.20 1.71 1.85
C GLY A 51 -7.99 0.95 1.33
N ALA A 52 -7.49 1.29 0.15
CA ALA A 52 -6.23 0.79 -0.34
C ALA A 52 -5.05 1.34 0.48
N GLY A 53 -3.94 0.59 0.55
CA GLY A 53 -2.66 1.08 1.02
C GLY A 53 -2.19 2.24 0.16
N GLY A 54 -1.36 3.10 0.75
CA GLY A 54 -0.75 4.24 0.06
C GLY A 54 0.04 3.75 -1.15
N TYR A 55 0.00 4.49 -2.24
CA TYR A 55 0.68 4.19 -3.49
C TYR A 55 1.68 5.30 -3.79
N ARG A 56 2.97 4.98 -3.73
CA ARG A 56 4.04 5.94 -4.01
C ARG A 56 5.00 5.38 -5.05
N THR A 57 5.17 6.12 -6.12
CA THR A 57 6.08 5.76 -7.21
C THR A 57 6.80 6.99 -7.73
N ALA A 58 8.07 6.85 -8.04
CA ALA A 58 8.83 7.84 -8.78
C ALA A 58 10.09 7.21 -9.37
N ALA A 59 10.60 7.81 -10.44
CA ALA A 59 11.95 7.60 -10.95
C ALA A 59 12.92 8.63 -10.35
N GLY A 60 14.20 8.38 -10.47
CA GLY A 60 15.24 9.35 -10.11
C GLY A 60 15.63 9.37 -8.64
N LEU A 61 15.22 8.40 -7.83
CA LEU A 61 15.69 8.29 -6.45
C LEU A 61 17.17 7.89 -6.43
N VAL A 62 18.00 8.77 -5.86
CA VAL A 62 19.43 8.52 -5.67
C VAL A 62 19.65 7.85 -4.32
N ILE A 63 20.26 6.67 -4.31
CA ILE A 63 20.58 5.91 -3.11
C ILE A 63 22.06 5.57 -3.06
N SER A 64 22.60 5.32 -1.86
CA SER A 64 23.99 4.91 -1.69
C SER A 64 24.19 3.45 -2.13
N LYS A 65 25.30 3.18 -2.81
CA LYS A 65 25.80 1.81 -3.02
C LYS A 65 26.50 1.29 -1.77
N ASN A 66 26.78 -0.01 -1.76
CA ASN A 66 27.59 -0.68 -0.72
C ASN A 66 27.00 -0.69 0.70
N ILE A 67 25.79 -0.13 0.89
CA ILE A 67 25.00 -0.31 2.11
C ILE A 67 23.74 -1.12 1.81
N SER A 68 23.24 -1.82 2.82
CA SER A 68 21.98 -2.55 2.70
C SER A 68 20.81 -1.61 3.00
N HIS A 69 19.84 -1.56 2.09
CA HIS A 69 18.59 -0.82 2.25
C HIS A 69 17.49 -1.77 2.68
N VAL A 70 16.94 -1.53 3.86
CA VAL A 70 15.87 -2.36 4.42
C VAL A 70 14.58 -2.15 3.63
N ILE A 71 13.89 -3.23 3.34
CA ILE A 71 12.57 -3.26 2.73
C ILE A 71 11.58 -3.78 3.78
N THR A 72 10.51 -3.03 4.01
CA THR A 72 9.37 -3.50 4.81
C THR A 72 8.15 -3.58 3.93
N VAL A 73 7.45 -4.72 3.93
CA VAL A 73 6.21 -4.93 3.18
C VAL A 73 5.05 -5.02 4.16
N GLY A 74 4.17 -4.02 4.13
CA GLY A 74 3.04 -3.92 5.03
C GLY A 74 2.03 -5.04 4.85
N ALA A 75 1.65 -5.69 5.94
CA ALA A 75 0.58 -6.67 5.93
C ALA A 75 -0.77 -6.00 5.59
N GLY A 76 -1.62 -6.68 4.84
CA GLY A 76 -3.03 -6.35 4.74
C GLY A 76 -3.73 -6.57 6.08
N ALA A 77 -4.74 -5.75 6.37
CA ALA A 77 -5.48 -5.86 7.60
C ALA A 77 -6.35 -7.12 7.62
N THR A 78 -6.38 -7.79 8.76
CA THR A 78 -7.39 -8.83 9.05
C THR A 78 -8.70 -8.15 9.49
N HIS A 79 -9.82 -8.85 9.50
CA HIS A 79 -11.06 -8.26 10.04
C HIS A 79 -11.19 -8.57 11.55
N PRO A 80 -11.90 -7.70 12.31
CA PRO A 80 -11.96 -7.80 13.77
C PRO A 80 -12.99 -8.81 14.31
N GLY A 81 -13.69 -9.57 13.47
CA GLY A 81 -14.80 -10.44 13.88
C GLY A 81 -16.15 -9.93 13.37
N ASP A 82 -17.25 -10.38 13.99
CA ASP A 82 -18.60 -10.33 13.42
C ASP A 82 -19.32 -8.99 13.60
N ARG A 83 -18.79 -8.11 14.44
CA ARG A 83 -19.37 -6.79 14.72
C ARG A 83 -18.26 -5.77 14.88
N GLY A 84 -18.31 -4.70 14.12
CA GLY A 84 -17.38 -3.59 14.27
C GLY A 84 -16.76 -3.11 12.97
N GLY A 85 -15.96 -2.06 13.10
CA GLY A 85 -15.15 -1.54 11.98
C GLY A 85 -14.01 -2.50 11.63
N GLY A 86 -13.52 -2.38 10.41
CA GLY A 86 -12.30 -3.05 9.98
C GLY A 86 -11.06 -2.57 10.74
N TYR A 87 -9.90 -3.03 10.32
CA TYR A 87 -8.60 -2.58 10.80
C TYR A 87 -7.82 -1.86 9.69
N LYS A 88 -6.93 -0.98 10.10
CA LYS A 88 -5.98 -0.31 9.19
C LYS A 88 -4.91 -1.32 8.76
N GLY A 89 -4.48 -1.27 7.48
CA GLY A 89 -3.33 -2.01 6.99
C GLY A 89 -2.01 -1.49 7.57
N SER A 90 -0.94 -2.23 7.38
CA SER A 90 0.41 -1.83 7.80
C SER A 90 1.12 -1.04 6.70
N SER A 91 2.06 -0.18 7.08
CA SER A 91 2.86 0.59 6.14
C SER A 91 3.93 -0.26 5.47
N SER A 92 4.27 0.06 4.22
CA SER A 92 5.46 -0.45 3.53
C SER A 92 6.52 0.63 3.43
N SER A 93 7.81 0.24 3.40
CA SER A 93 8.90 1.20 3.26
C SER A 93 10.07 0.68 2.42
N PHE A 94 10.78 1.61 1.79
CA PHE A 94 12.08 1.40 1.19
C PHE A 94 13.11 2.25 1.92
N GLY A 95 13.89 1.63 2.83
CA GLY A 95 14.81 2.31 3.73
C GLY A 95 14.13 3.47 4.47
N ASN A 96 14.87 4.54 4.66
CA ASN A 96 14.37 5.82 5.19
C ASN A 96 13.93 6.79 4.08
N TYR A 97 13.90 6.34 2.82
CA TYR A 97 13.61 7.21 1.68
C TYR A 97 12.10 7.38 1.47
N ILE A 98 11.37 6.29 1.49
CA ILE A 98 9.94 6.25 1.14
C ILE A 98 9.19 5.37 2.13
N THR A 99 8.08 5.91 2.66
CA THR A 99 7.08 5.15 3.42
C THR A 99 5.71 5.36 2.80
N SER A 100 5.00 4.29 2.50
CA SER A 100 3.60 4.28 2.08
C SER A 100 2.73 3.75 3.20
N GLU A 101 1.76 4.52 3.63
CA GLU A 101 0.89 4.15 4.77
C GLU A 101 -0.05 2.99 4.44
N GLY A 102 -0.47 2.27 5.47
CA GLY A 102 -1.53 1.28 5.33
C GLY A 102 -2.87 1.93 5.01
N GLY A 103 -3.74 1.21 4.31
CA GLY A 103 -5.09 1.60 3.96
C GLY A 103 -6.02 1.72 5.17
N GLY A 104 -6.96 2.65 5.12
CA GLY A 104 -7.92 2.91 6.19
C GLY A 104 -8.93 1.79 6.38
N ALA A 105 -9.40 1.59 7.60
CA ALA A 105 -10.43 0.61 7.96
C ALA A 105 -11.79 0.97 7.36
N GLY A 106 -12.56 0.01 6.89
CA GLY A 106 -13.99 0.19 6.61
C GLY A 106 -14.80 0.35 7.90
N GLY A 107 -15.79 1.25 7.91
CA GLY A 107 -16.70 1.43 9.06
C GLY A 107 -17.54 0.16 9.31
N GLY A 108 -17.76 -0.23 10.57
CA GLY A 108 -18.80 -1.17 10.96
C GLY A 108 -20.14 -0.44 11.12
N PHE A 109 -21.25 -1.16 11.29
CA PHE A 109 -22.63 -0.60 11.35
C PHE A 109 -22.72 0.77 12.05
N GLY A 110 -23.13 1.79 11.33
CA GLY A 110 -23.20 3.17 11.83
C GLY A 110 -21.85 3.84 12.08
N GLY A 111 -20.73 3.20 11.72
CA GLY A 111 -19.37 3.72 11.94
C GLY A 111 -18.79 4.43 10.72
N ASN A 112 -17.93 5.40 10.99
CA ASN A 112 -17.13 6.10 9.99
C ASN A 112 -16.01 5.24 9.44
N GLY A 113 -15.60 5.50 8.23
CA GLY A 113 -14.39 4.95 7.64
C GLY A 113 -13.14 5.52 8.32
N GLY A 114 -12.09 4.71 8.49
CA GLY A 114 -10.80 5.10 9.05
C GLY A 114 -9.90 5.78 8.02
N ASN A 115 -8.99 6.65 8.49
CA ASN A 115 -7.98 7.31 7.67
C ASN A 115 -6.83 6.36 7.35
N GLY A 116 -6.17 6.57 6.20
CA GLY A 116 -5.03 5.75 5.78
C GLY A 116 -4.38 6.26 4.52
N GLY A 117 -3.54 5.45 3.88
CA GLY A 117 -2.97 5.75 2.57
C GLY A 117 -4.07 6.12 1.58
N SER A 118 -5.11 5.28 1.46
CA SER A 118 -6.45 5.66 1.02
C SER A 118 -7.43 5.46 2.19
N GLY A 119 -8.49 6.26 2.26
CA GLY A 119 -9.49 6.21 3.34
C GLY A 119 -10.45 5.03 3.19
N GLY A 120 -10.92 4.44 4.31
CA GLY A 120 -11.98 3.44 4.31
C GLY A 120 -13.36 4.05 4.06
N GLY A 121 -14.31 3.28 3.55
CA GLY A 121 -15.71 3.67 3.36
C GLY A 121 -16.48 3.74 4.68
N GLY A 122 -17.45 4.64 4.78
CA GLY A 122 -18.42 4.69 5.87
C GLY A 122 -19.44 3.56 5.77
N ALA A 123 -19.86 3.02 6.92
CA ALA A 123 -20.89 2.00 6.97
C ALA A 123 -22.29 2.58 6.75
N GLY A 124 -23.21 1.74 6.31
CA GLY A 124 -24.63 2.08 6.31
C GLY A 124 -25.22 2.09 7.72
N GLN A 125 -26.32 2.82 7.89
CA GLN A 125 -27.09 2.86 9.14
C GLN A 125 -28.57 3.11 8.85
N ASP A 126 -29.44 2.94 9.87
CA ASP A 126 -30.89 3.09 9.71
C ASP A 126 -31.32 4.56 9.53
N GLY A 127 -30.60 5.51 10.09
CA GLY A 127 -30.85 6.95 9.95
C GLY A 127 -29.55 7.76 9.99
N GLY A 128 -29.49 8.83 9.20
CA GLY A 128 -28.30 9.69 9.12
C GLY A 128 -27.25 9.21 8.12
N THR A 129 -26.04 9.76 8.20
CA THR A 129 -24.91 9.49 7.32
C THR A 129 -23.65 9.21 8.14
N THR A 130 -22.76 8.41 7.61
CA THR A 130 -21.42 8.19 8.14
C THR A 130 -20.39 8.78 7.19
N SER A 131 -19.25 9.22 7.71
CA SER A 131 -18.17 9.78 6.89
C SER A 131 -17.27 8.67 6.34
N GLY A 132 -16.77 8.85 5.12
CA GLY A 132 -15.61 8.12 4.65
C GLY A 132 -14.33 8.60 5.33
N GLY A 133 -13.32 7.75 5.40
CA GLY A 133 -11.99 8.09 5.90
C GLY A 133 -11.25 9.01 4.93
N ILE A 134 -10.33 9.80 5.48
CA ILE A 134 -9.48 10.73 4.71
C ILE A 134 -8.22 10.01 4.28
N ALA A 135 -7.82 10.21 3.03
CA ALA A 135 -6.55 9.72 2.51
C ALA A 135 -5.37 10.56 2.96
N THR A 136 -4.21 9.94 3.12
CA THR A 136 -2.94 10.66 3.25
C THR A 136 -2.60 11.34 1.93
N LEU A 137 -2.32 12.63 2.00
CA LEU A 137 -2.03 13.45 0.81
C LEU A 137 -0.92 12.82 -0.05
N GLY A 138 -1.19 12.69 -1.33
CA GLY A 138 -0.26 12.12 -2.32
C GLY A 138 -0.05 10.61 -2.24
N GLN A 139 -0.91 9.88 -1.49
CA GLN A 139 -0.81 8.43 -1.36
C GLN A 139 -2.05 7.67 -1.85
N GLY A 140 -3.19 8.34 -1.98
CA GLY A 140 -4.43 7.73 -2.41
C GLY A 140 -5.61 8.71 -2.34
N ASN A 141 -6.82 8.18 -2.28
CA ASN A 141 -8.06 8.97 -2.28
C ASN A 141 -8.96 8.61 -1.09
N ASN A 142 -9.89 9.53 -0.77
CA ASN A 142 -10.84 9.37 0.33
C ASN A 142 -11.81 8.20 0.09
N GLY A 143 -12.29 7.62 1.17
CA GLY A 143 -13.44 6.73 1.15
C GLY A 143 -14.75 7.48 0.94
N GLY A 144 -15.77 6.77 0.49
CA GLY A 144 -17.13 7.30 0.34
C GLY A 144 -17.87 7.42 1.67
N ALA A 145 -18.87 8.28 1.73
CA ALA A 145 -19.79 8.41 2.87
C ALA A 145 -20.90 7.35 2.82
N GLY A 146 -21.14 6.65 3.93
CA GLY A 146 -22.30 5.80 4.09
C GLY A 146 -23.57 6.63 4.30
N GLN A 147 -24.72 6.06 3.94
CA GLN A 147 -26.00 6.77 3.95
C GLN A 147 -27.07 6.02 4.76
N SER A 148 -28.19 6.71 5.02
CA SER A 148 -29.40 6.11 5.58
C SER A 148 -29.89 4.92 4.74
N ASN A 149 -30.86 4.16 5.27
CA ASN A 149 -31.38 2.95 4.62
C ASN A 149 -30.33 1.86 4.40
N ARG A 150 -29.33 1.82 5.28
CA ARG A 150 -28.28 0.78 5.27
C ARG A 150 -27.41 0.75 4.02
N LEU A 151 -27.14 1.91 3.43
CA LEU A 151 -26.32 2.07 2.23
C LEU A 151 -24.87 2.34 2.59
N SER A 152 -24.02 1.34 2.52
CA SER A 152 -22.58 1.41 2.82
C SER A 152 -21.77 1.94 1.65
N ALA A 153 -20.67 2.59 1.96
CA ALA A 153 -19.78 3.18 0.97
C ALA A 153 -18.54 2.34 0.68
N GLY A 154 -17.94 2.58 -0.48
CA GLY A 154 -16.66 1.98 -0.85
C GLY A 154 -15.46 2.70 -0.21
N GLY A 155 -14.39 1.98 0.04
CA GLY A 155 -13.08 2.55 0.40
C GLY A 155 -12.42 3.25 -0.78
N GLY A 156 -11.56 4.23 -0.53
CA GLY A 156 -10.75 4.88 -1.55
C GLY A 156 -9.70 3.95 -2.16
N GLY A 157 -9.36 4.16 -3.40
CA GLY A 157 -8.26 3.51 -4.11
C GLY A 157 -7.15 4.48 -4.46
N ALA A 158 -6.06 3.98 -5.00
CA ALA A 158 -4.96 4.84 -5.45
C ALA A 158 -5.37 5.69 -6.67
N GLY A 159 -6.25 5.19 -7.53
CA GLY A 159 -6.70 5.86 -8.75
C GLY A 159 -8.01 6.65 -8.62
N GLY A 160 -8.76 6.49 -7.52
CA GLY A 160 -10.04 7.18 -7.37
C GLY A 160 -10.65 7.10 -5.98
N VAL A 161 -11.60 7.99 -5.72
CA VAL A 161 -12.37 8.03 -4.47
C VAL A 161 -13.31 6.83 -4.35
N GLY A 162 -13.60 6.39 -3.13
CA GLY A 162 -14.67 5.44 -2.88
C GLY A 162 -16.05 6.07 -3.15
N GLN A 163 -16.99 5.29 -3.71
CA GLN A 163 -18.33 5.77 -3.97
C GLN A 163 -19.15 5.83 -2.68
N ASN A 164 -20.00 6.85 -2.57
CA ASN A 164 -20.94 6.97 -1.47
C ASN A 164 -21.95 5.81 -1.46
N GLY A 165 -22.68 5.69 -0.35
CA GLY A 165 -23.76 4.72 -0.18
C GLY A 165 -24.75 4.75 -1.35
N GLY A 166 -25.34 3.59 -1.64
CA GLY A 166 -26.17 3.35 -2.81
C GLY A 166 -25.47 2.45 -3.82
N ASN A 167 -24.41 2.86 -4.44
CA ASN A 167 -23.57 2.03 -5.28
C ASN A 167 -22.42 1.35 -4.51
N GLY A 168 -21.87 2.06 -3.54
CA GLY A 168 -20.86 1.53 -2.61
C GLY A 168 -19.60 0.95 -3.25
N SER A 169 -19.33 1.21 -4.54
CA SER A 169 -18.15 0.69 -5.22
C SER A 169 -16.85 1.26 -4.63
N GLY A 170 -15.83 0.44 -4.52
CA GLY A 170 -14.49 0.89 -4.14
C GLY A 170 -13.87 1.81 -5.19
N GLY A 171 -12.97 2.67 -4.75
CA GLY A 171 -12.18 3.53 -5.62
C GLY A 171 -11.29 2.71 -6.57
N SER A 172 -11.05 3.23 -7.76
CA SER A 172 -10.24 2.55 -8.77
C SER A 172 -8.79 2.35 -8.32
N SER A 173 -8.14 1.32 -8.86
CA SER A 173 -6.70 1.08 -8.74
C SER A 173 -5.88 2.07 -9.58
N SER A 174 -4.59 2.15 -9.31
CA SER A 174 -3.59 2.76 -10.20
C SER A 174 -2.77 1.69 -10.91
N THR A 175 -2.33 2.00 -12.12
CA THR A 175 -1.48 1.12 -12.93
C THR A 175 -0.03 1.55 -12.88
N SER A 176 0.89 0.57 -12.96
CA SER A 176 2.33 0.81 -13.13
C SER A 176 2.91 -0.18 -14.12
N THR A 177 3.87 0.28 -14.90
CA THR A 177 4.64 -0.52 -15.86
C THR A 177 6.05 -0.85 -15.37
N ILE A 178 6.37 -0.57 -14.12
CA ILE A 178 7.72 -0.77 -13.53
C ILE A 178 8.25 -2.20 -13.68
N THR A 179 7.37 -3.20 -13.85
CA THR A 179 7.75 -4.60 -14.08
C THR A 179 7.86 -4.97 -15.57
N GLY A 180 7.77 -3.99 -16.47
CA GLY A 180 7.73 -4.21 -17.92
C GLY A 180 6.33 -4.49 -18.49
N THR A 181 5.34 -4.74 -17.65
CA THR A 181 3.93 -4.92 -18.02
C THR A 181 3.04 -4.03 -17.18
N SER A 182 1.88 -3.62 -17.73
CA SER A 182 0.92 -2.79 -17.00
C SER A 182 0.15 -3.62 -15.98
N ILE A 183 0.33 -3.32 -14.69
CA ILE A 183 -0.33 -4.02 -13.59
C ILE A 183 -1.08 -3.01 -12.72
N ALA A 184 -2.38 -3.26 -12.53
CA ALA A 184 -3.25 -2.47 -11.65
C ALA A 184 -3.11 -2.94 -10.19
N ARG A 185 -2.94 -1.98 -9.25
CA ARG A 185 -2.81 -2.23 -7.81
C ARG A 185 -3.51 -1.16 -6.98
N ALA A 186 -3.69 -1.43 -5.70
CA ALA A 186 -4.24 -0.50 -4.73
C ALA A 186 -5.64 0.01 -5.07
N GLY A 187 -6.57 -0.87 -5.43
CA GLY A 187 -8.01 -0.57 -5.52
C GLY A 187 -8.66 -0.56 -4.14
N GLY A 188 -9.68 0.29 -3.96
CA GLY A 188 -10.50 0.29 -2.73
C GLY A 188 -11.45 -0.91 -2.66
N GLY A 189 -11.81 -1.34 -1.46
CA GLY A 189 -12.85 -2.34 -1.24
C GLY A 189 -14.25 -1.78 -1.48
N GLY A 190 -15.15 -2.58 -2.03
CA GLY A 190 -16.57 -2.20 -2.14
C GLY A 190 -17.24 -2.14 -0.76
N GLY A 191 -18.29 -1.33 -0.63
CA GLY A 191 -19.17 -1.36 0.53
C GLY A 191 -19.98 -2.66 0.58
N ARG A 192 -20.89 -2.77 1.54
CA ARG A 192 -21.73 -3.92 1.86
C ARG A 192 -21.95 -4.91 0.70
N GLY A 193 -21.51 -6.15 0.89
CA GLY A 193 -21.93 -7.31 0.08
C GLY A 193 -23.26 -7.92 0.56
N SER A 194 -23.67 -9.04 -0.04
CA SER A 194 -24.85 -9.80 0.38
C SER A 194 -24.57 -10.71 1.61
N SER A 195 -23.32 -11.00 1.86
CA SER A 195 -22.85 -11.89 2.93
C SER A 195 -21.50 -11.38 3.48
N ARG A 196 -20.51 -12.23 3.58
CA ARG A 196 -19.12 -11.84 3.88
C ARG A 196 -18.57 -10.91 2.80
N GLY A 197 -17.80 -9.90 3.20
CA GLY A 197 -17.05 -9.06 2.28
C GLY A 197 -15.93 -9.85 1.58
N GLY A 198 -15.69 -9.55 0.31
CA GLY A 198 -14.62 -10.20 -0.46
C GLY A 198 -13.24 -9.82 0.07
N ASP A 199 -12.35 -10.80 0.17
CA ASP A 199 -10.95 -10.56 0.52
C ASP A 199 -10.21 -9.93 -0.67
N ALA A 200 -9.29 -9.00 -0.39
CA ALA A 200 -8.46 -8.39 -1.40
C ALA A 200 -7.31 -9.33 -1.81
N THR A 201 -6.88 -9.19 -3.05
CA THR A 201 -5.73 -9.94 -3.58
C THR A 201 -4.44 -9.55 -2.84
N LEU A 202 -3.64 -10.53 -2.44
CA LEU A 202 -2.32 -10.31 -1.83
C LEU A 202 -1.37 -9.58 -2.79
N ASN A 203 -0.40 -8.86 -2.23
CA ASN A 203 0.65 -8.13 -2.95
C ASN A 203 0.13 -7.03 -3.89
N THR A 204 -1.09 -6.54 -3.60
CA THR A 204 -1.71 -5.45 -4.35
C THR A 204 -1.95 -4.20 -3.51
N GLY A 205 -1.97 -4.33 -2.17
CA GLY A 205 -2.35 -3.24 -1.28
C GLY A 205 -3.84 -2.85 -1.38
N SER A 206 -4.68 -3.67 -1.99
CA SER A 206 -6.12 -3.38 -2.16
C SER A 206 -6.88 -3.51 -0.85
N GLY A 207 -7.97 -2.74 -0.70
CA GLY A 207 -8.85 -2.81 0.46
C GLY A 207 -9.83 -3.98 0.38
N GLY A 208 -10.19 -4.56 1.53
CA GLY A 208 -11.21 -5.62 1.62
C GLY A 208 -12.64 -5.10 1.53
N GLY A 209 -13.57 -5.91 1.05
CA GLY A 209 -14.99 -5.55 0.92
C GLY A 209 -15.72 -5.49 2.27
N GLY A 210 -16.75 -4.65 2.37
CA GLY A 210 -17.63 -4.58 3.54
C GLY A 210 -18.58 -5.78 3.65
N GLY A 211 -18.85 -6.22 4.89
CA GLY A 211 -19.77 -7.31 5.18
C GLY A 211 -21.25 -6.89 5.09
N GLY A 212 -22.10 -7.82 4.68
CA GLY A 212 -23.53 -7.62 4.54
C GLY A 212 -24.33 -7.78 5.84
N ASN A 213 -25.61 -7.53 5.74
CA ASN A 213 -26.59 -7.95 6.72
C ASN A 213 -27.29 -9.21 6.20
N ILE A 214 -27.18 -10.30 6.91
CA ILE A 214 -27.77 -11.58 6.52
C ILE A 214 -29.03 -11.75 7.36
N SER A 215 -30.19 -11.80 6.71
CA SER A 215 -31.44 -12.16 7.37
C SER A 215 -31.48 -13.67 7.60
N GLY A 216 -31.51 -14.09 8.85
CA GLY A 216 -31.43 -15.48 9.28
C GLY A 216 -30.09 -15.85 9.89
N ASN A 217 -30.02 -17.00 10.59
CA ASN A 217 -28.82 -17.49 11.27
C ASN A 217 -27.71 -18.01 10.32
N SER A 218 -27.55 -17.42 9.17
CA SER A 218 -26.62 -17.87 8.11
C SER A 218 -25.35 -17.04 8.02
N GLY A 219 -24.98 -16.27 9.06
CA GLY A 219 -23.67 -15.60 9.12
C GLY A 219 -22.54 -16.61 9.33
N ASP A 220 -21.31 -16.22 9.01
CA ASP A 220 -20.10 -17.03 9.21
C ASP A 220 -19.95 -17.53 10.68
N ASP A 221 -20.67 -16.89 11.61
CA ASP A 221 -20.69 -17.15 13.05
C ASP A 221 -22.01 -17.75 13.56
N GLY A 222 -22.97 -17.99 12.67
CA GLY A 222 -24.32 -18.41 13.04
C GLY A 222 -25.23 -17.30 13.61
N VAL A 223 -24.81 -16.03 13.61
CA VAL A 223 -25.53 -14.88 14.24
C VAL A 223 -26.15 -13.92 13.19
N GLY A 224 -26.04 -14.22 11.91
CA GLY A 224 -26.71 -13.45 10.86
C GLY A 224 -26.01 -12.16 10.41
N TYR A 225 -24.73 -11.98 10.73
CA TYR A 225 -23.92 -10.81 10.29
C TYR A 225 -22.74 -11.24 9.42
N GLY A 226 -22.58 -10.59 8.28
CA GLY A 226 -21.43 -10.81 7.40
C GLY A 226 -20.20 -10.06 7.90
N ARG A 227 -19.05 -10.74 7.94
CA ARG A 227 -17.75 -10.17 8.24
C ARG A 227 -17.26 -9.30 7.08
N GLY A 228 -16.43 -8.31 7.38
CA GLY A 228 -15.66 -7.63 6.35
C GLY A 228 -14.58 -8.55 5.73
N GLY A 229 -14.17 -8.28 4.51
CA GLY A 229 -13.06 -8.96 3.86
C GLY A 229 -11.70 -8.45 4.34
N PHE A 230 -10.67 -9.25 4.19
CA PHE A 230 -9.29 -8.90 4.50
C PHE A 230 -8.74 -7.89 3.49
N GLY A 231 -7.86 -6.99 3.95
CA GLY A 231 -7.02 -6.19 3.06
C GLY A 231 -5.90 -7.02 2.44
N GLY A 232 -5.48 -6.68 1.23
CA GLY A 232 -4.32 -7.30 0.56
C GLY A 232 -3.01 -6.77 1.13
N SER A 233 -1.99 -7.61 1.25
CA SER A 233 -0.64 -7.16 1.58
C SER A 233 -0.12 -6.14 0.56
N GLY A 234 0.79 -5.28 1.00
CA GLY A 234 1.52 -4.36 0.15
C GLY A 234 2.55 -5.05 -0.74
N VAL A 235 3.32 -4.24 -1.44
CA VAL A 235 4.46 -4.67 -2.26
C VAL A 235 5.47 -3.54 -2.35
N VAL A 236 6.76 -3.88 -2.43
CA VAL A 236 7.84 -2.94 -2.74
C VAL A 236 8.55 -3.41 -4.00
N ILE A 237 8.65 -2.54 -4.99
CA ILE A 237 9.31 -2.84 -6.27
C ILE A 237 10.39 -1.81 -6.51
N ILE A 238 11.60 -2.28 -6.82
CA ILE A 238 12.76 -1.44 -7.13
C ILE A 238 13.27 -1.81 -8.52
N GLN A 239 13.37 -0.81 -9.38
CA GLN A 239 14.00 -0.95 -10.70
C GLN A 239 15.34 -0.22 -10.68
N SER A 240 16.37 -0.87 -11.16
CA SER A 240 17.76 -0.38 -11.17
C SER A 240 18.44 -0.64 -12.51
N PRO A 241 19.37 0.22 -12.96
CA PRO A 241 20.19 -0.03 -14.15
C PRO A 241 21.34 -1.04 -13.89
N GLN A 242 21.53 -1.49 -12.65
CA GLN A 242 22.57 -2.43 -12.26
C GLN A 242 21.99 -3.57 -11.43
N LEU A 243 22.63 -4.75 -11.51
CA LEU A 243 22.30 -5.87 -10.63
C LEU A 243 22.61 -5.50 -9.16
N ALA A 244 21.72 -5.94 -8.27
CA ALA A 244 21.99 -5.90 -6.85
C ALA A 244 23.12 -6.89 -6.51
N VAL A 245 24.01 -6.45 -5.64
CA VAL A 245 25.12 -7.30 -5.11
C VAL A 245 24.56 -8.32 -4.11
N GLN A 246 23.51 -7.95 -3.38
CA GLN A 246 22.90 -8.81 -2.38
C GLN A 246 21.41 -8.44 -2.20
N THR A 247 20.58 -9.45 -2.00
CA THR A 247 19.18 -9.31 -1.57
C THR A 247 18.87 -10.30 -0.46
N THR A 248 17.94 -9.95 0.43
CA THR A 248 17.31 -10.87 1.39
C THR A 248 15.79 -10.80 1.24
N GLY A 249 15.03 -11.73 1.85
CA GLY A 249 13.56 -11.77 1.73
C GLY A 249 13.06 -12.36 0.41
N SER A 250 13.95 -13.00 -0.36
CA SER A 250 13.62 -13.73 -1.60
C SER A 250 12.75 -12.94 -2.60
N PRO A 251 13.17 -11.73 -3.03
CA PRO A 251 12.42 -10.97 -4.02
C PRO A 251 12.36 -11.72 -5.35
N THR A 252 11.24 -11.58 -6.06
CA THR A 252 11.17 -12.01 -7.46
C THR A 252 12.00 -11.06 -8.32
N TYR A 253 12.96 -11.62 -9.06
CA TYR A 253 13.77 -10.87 -10.01
C TYR A 253 13.20 -10.96 -11.41
N ILE A 254 13.13 -9.81 -12.10
CA ILE A 254 12.66 -9.68 -13.48
C ILE A 254 13.70 -8.85 -14.25
N ASN A 255 14.01 -9.24 -15.47
CA ASN A 255 14.86 -8.49 -16.40
C ASN A 255 14.07 -8.24 -17.70
N PRO A 256 13.28 -7.17 -17.79
CA PRO A 256 12.42 -6.91 -18.95
C PRO A 256 13.20 -6.44 -20.18
N SER A 257 14.39 -5.89 -20.00
CA SER A 257 15.29 -5.48 -21.10
C SER A 257 16.73 -5.32 -20.60
N ALA A 258 17.68 -5.14 -21.51
CA ALA A 258 19.08 -4.91 -21.15
C ALA A 258 19.22 -3.69 -20.22
N ASN A 259 20.02 -3.83 -19.15
CA ASN A 259 20.24 -2.83 -18.11
C ASN A 259 18.99 -2.37 -17.35
N VAL A 260 17.95 -3.20 -17.28
CA VAL A 260 16.77 -2.97 -16.46
C VAL A 260 16.57 -4.18 -15.53
N HIS A 261 16.87 -4.00 -14.26
CA HIS A 261 16.81 -5.05 -13.24
C HIS A 261 15.72 -4.68 -12.23
N VAL A 262 14.70 -5.52 -12.12
CA VAL A 262 13.53 -5.29 -11.27
C VAL A 262 13.48 -6.32 -10.15
N TYR A 263 13.30 -5.83 -8.92
CA TYR A 263 13.19 -6.64 -7.72
C TYR A 263 11.82 -6.39 -7.07
N VAL A 264 11.00 -7.44 -7.00
CA VAL A 264 9.64 -7.39 -6.43
C VAL A 264 9.66 -8.08 -5.07
N PHE A 265 9.50 -7.29 -4.01
CA PHE A 265 9.43 -7.76 -2.63
C PHE A 265 7.98 -7.91 -2.20
N ASN A 266 7.57 -9.13 -1.91
CA ASN A 266 6.26 -9.51 -1.36
C ASN A 266 6.33 -9.79 0.16
N SER A 267 7.50 -9.69 0.74
CA SER A 267 7.82 -9.84 2.17
C SER A 267 9.00 -8.95 2.54
N ASP A 268 9.23 -8.77 3.83
CA ASP A 268 10.37 -8.02 4.34
C ASP A 268 11.70 -8.57 3.83
N GLY A 269 12.66 -7.67 3.65
CA GLY A 269 13.97 -8.03 3.15
C GLY A 269 14.92 -6.86 3.08
N SER A 270 15.90 -6.96 2.22
CA SER A 270 16.84 -5.87 1.94
C SER A 270 17.43 -5.98 0.55
N ILE A 271 17.96 -4.87 0.05
CA ILE A 271 18.66 -4.80 -1.23
C ILE A 271 19.94 -3.96 -1.07
N LYS A 272 21.02 -4.41 -1.71
CA LYS A 272 22.32 -3.74 -1.76
C LYS A 272 22.83 -3.72 -3.19
N PHE A 273 23.29 -2.58 -3.65
CA PHE A 273 23.91 -2.38 -4.96
C PHE A 273 25.42 -2.17 -4.85
#